data_97d24ef8dafccaceb2af4db08151f4a2
#
_entry.id   97d24ef8dafccaceb2af4db08151f4a2
#
_cell.length_a   1.000
_cell.length_b   1.000
_cell.length_c   1.000
_cell.angle_alpha   90.00
_cell.angle_beta   90.00
_cell.angle_gamma   90.00
#
_symmetry.space_group_name_H-M   'P 1'
#
loop_
_entity.id
_entity.type
_entity.pdbx_description
1 polymer ?
#
loop_
_entity_poly.entity_id
_entity_poly.type
_entity_poly.pdbx_seq_one_letter_code
_entity_poly.pdbx_strand_id
1 'polypeptide(L)'
;LGSSMGKNSAKPAKTKNVTPAVTPWGKNRVKNTETGKHVLIMPGIGYTVDRPLLYWAAQALAADGWFVDRLDLKLTEDVEFPEMIACMERVVDQWRAEALEHAAESGEEARLLVVTKSLSTLSYPHSAKLGLRVVLLTPVLNPPPFDKHKSIIPAPLPGAVGSPMPLICAGDADPYFDDAKAHLLTDHVRTFAGANHSIEVPDDWRTSLDYLKQVTQAIVDYAG
;
A
#
# COMPACT_ATOMS: atom_id res chain seq x y z
N LEU A 1 54.37 -37.18 -3.26
CA LEU A 1 53.89 -36.16 -2.32
C LEU A 1 53.05 -35.14 -3.09
N GLY A 2 51.77 -35.42 -3.26
CA GLY A 2 50.81 -34.53 -3.93
C GLY A 2 49.89 -33.95 -2.89
N SER A 3 50.02 -32.64 -2.67
CA SER A 3 49.10 -31.85 -1.81
C SER A 3 47.90 -31.47 -2.66
N SER A 4 46.73 -32.06 -2.34
CA SER A 4 45.43 -31.69 -2.89
C SER A 4 44.94 -30.45 -2.15
N MET A 5 45.04 -29.27 -2.81
CA MET A 5 44.33 -28.06 -2.35
C MET A 5 42.86 -28.18 -2.72
N GLY A 6 42.01 -28.43 -1.70
CA GLY A 6 40.58 -28.35 -1.85
C GLY A 6 40.17 -26.92 -2.14
N LYS A 7 39.61 -26.70 -3.33
CA LYS A 7 38.90 -25.44 -3.67
C LYS A 7 37.60 -25.39 -2.87
N ASN A 8 37.60 -24.67 -1.73
CA ASN A 8 36.38 -24.22 -1.09
C ASN A 8 35.76 -23.13 -1.99
N SER A 9 34.90 -23.53 -2.90
CA SER A 9 34.02 -22.58 -3.59
C SER A 9 32.92 -22.18 -2.62
N ALA A 10 33.12 -21.10 -1.87
CA ALA A 10 32.05 -20.46 -1.13
C ALA A 10 30.94 -20.07 -2.15
N LYS A 11 29.74 -20.64 -1.97
CA LYS A 11 28.56 -20.17 -2.72
C LYS A 11 28.44 -18.66 -2.51
N PRO A 12 28.27 -17.85 -3.59
CA PRO A 12 28.06 -16.42 -3.42
C PRO A 12 26.87 -16.21 -2.50
N ALA A 13 27.02 -15.35 -1.51
CA ALA A 13 25.94 -14.97 -0.60
C ALA A 13 24.75 -14.50 -1.45
N LYS A 14 23.57 -15.11 -1.24
CA LYS A 14 22.33 -14.67 -1.92
C LYS A 14 22.10 -13.20 -1.57
N THR A 15 22.13 -12.33 -2.57
CA THR A 15 21.87 -10.91 -2.39
C THR A 15 20.40 -10.76 -2.01
N LYS A 16 20.13 -10.20 -0.82
CA LYS A 16 18.79 -9.82 -0.41
C LYS A 16 18.27 -8.76 -1.36
N ASN A 17 17.18 -9.01 -2.06
CA ASN A 17 16.71 -8.10 -3.09
C ASN A 17 15.19 -7.91 -3.02
N VAL A 18 14.80 -6.62 -3.01
CA VAL A 18 13.45 -6.16 -3.26
C VAL A 18 13.50 -5.34 -4.54
N THR A 19 12.83 -5.79 -5.58
CA THR A 19 12.81 -5.08 -6.87
C THR A 19 11.44 -4.48 -7.10
N PRO A 20 11.30 -3.14 -7.01
CA PRO A 20 10.07 -2.45 -7.31
C PRO A 20 9.96 -2.13 -8.80
N ALA A 21 8.73 -2.14 -9.32
CA ALA A 21 8.40 -1.62 -10.63
C ALA A 21 7.10 -0.80 -10.53
N VAL A 22 7.20 0.49 -10.79
CA VAL A 22 6.04 1.38 -10.88
C VAL A 22 5.70 1.58 -12.34
N THR A 23 4.48 1.22 -12.73
CA THR A 23 4.00 1.33 -14.11
C THR A 23 2.60 1.96 -14.14
N PRO A 24 2.24 2.65 -15.22
CA PRO A 24 0.88 3.17 -15.38
C PRO A 24 -0.16 2.04 -15.38
N TRP A 25 -1.30 2.29 -14.75
CA TRP A 25 -2.46 1.41 -14.87
C TRP A 25 -2.91 1.33 -16.32
N GLY A 26 -3.05 0.11 -16.84
CA GLY A 26 -3.34 -0.11 -18.25
C GLY A 26 -4.70 0.42 -18.74
N LYS A 27 -5.58 0.82 -17.84
CA LYS A 27 -6.92 1.33 -18.13
C LYS A 27 -7.10 2.80 -17.73
N ASN A 28 -6.00 3.56 -17.62
CA ASN A 28 -6.08 4.99 -17.44
C ASN A 28 -6.83 5.65 -18.59
N ARG A 29 -7.67 6.62 -18.28
CA ARG A 29 -8.46 7.40 -19.26
C ARG A 29 -7.81 8.72 -19.64
N VAL A 30 -6.85 9.18 -18.86
CA VAL A 30 -6.10 10.41 -19.05
C VAL A 30 -4.61 10.11 -19.06
N LYS A 31 -3.82 10.99 -19.65
CA LYS A 31 -2.37 10.96 -19.56
C LYS A 31 -1.92 11.60 -18.23
N ASN A 32 -0.73 11.26 -17.78
CA ASN A 32 -0.17 11.81 -16.54
C ASN A 32 -0.05 13.34 -16.54
N THR A 33 0.14 13.97 -17.71
CA THR A 33 0.27 15.40 -17.89
C THR A 33 -1.06 16.13 -18.15
N GLU A 34 -2.18 15.40 -18.15
CA GLU A 34 -3.52 15.96 -18.41
C GLU A 34 -4.34 16.20 -17.14
N THR A 35 -3.84 15.81 -15.99
CA THR A 35 -4.55 15.94 -14.71
C THR A 35 -3.61 16.26 -13.54
N GLY A 36 -4.12 16.98 -12.55
CA GLY A 36 -3.46 17.16 -11.25
C GLY A 36 -3.70 15.98 -10.29
N LYS A 37 -4.64 15.09 -10.59
CA LYS A 37 -5.04 13.96 -9.73
C LYS A 37 -4.20 12.73 -10.03
N HIS A 38 -3.29 12.39 -9.11
CA HIS A 38 -2.38 11.25 -9.25
C HIS A 38 -2.49 10.32 -8.04
N VAL A 39 -2.59 9.02 -8.31
CA VAL A 39 -2.67 8.00 -7.25
C VAL A 39 -1.68 6.87 -7.50
N LEU A 40 -1.02 6.44 -6.43
CA LEU A 40 -0.18 5.25 -6.40
C LEU A 40 -0.92 4.14 -5.67
N ILE A 41 -1.08 2.97 -6.31
CA ILE A 41 -1.65 1.78 -5.72
C ILE A 41 -0.51 0.83 -5.33
N MET A 42 -0.44 0.48 -4.06
CA MET A 42 0.64 -0.34 -3.50
C MET A 42 0.12 -1.70 -3.00
N PRO A 43 0.85 -2.78 -3.26
CA PRO A 43 0.41 -4.14 -2.97
C PRO A 43 0.66 -4.55 -1.51
N GLY A 44 0.07 -5.70 -1.13
CA GLY A 44 0.46 -6.49 0.04
C GLY A 44 1.30 -7.70 -0.37
N ILE A 45 1.76 -8.49 0.62
CA ILE A 45 2.40 -9.78 0.36
C ILE A 45 1.35 -10.74 -0.19
N GLY A 46 1.61 -11.31 -1.38
CA GLY A 46 0.66 -12.20 -2.05
C GLY A 46 -0.66 -11.54 -2.45
N TYR A 47 -0.73 -10.21 -2.38
CA TYR A 47 -1.90 -9.43 -2.75
C TYR A 47 -1.46 -8.30 -3.71
N THR A 48 -1.41 -8.64 -4.99
CA THR A 48 -1.01 -7.72 -6.05
C THR A 48 -2.11 -6.70 -6.36
N VAL A 49 -1.79 -5.69 -7.15
CA VAL A 49 -2.76 -4.67 -7.60
C VAL A 49 -3.89 -5.28 -8.44
N ASP A 50 -3.71 -6.50 -8.98
CA ASP A 50 -4.76 -7.20 -9.72
C ASP A 50 -5.80 -7.89 -8.82
N ARG A 51 -5.58 -7.91 -7.50
CA ARG A 51 -6.53 -8.47 -6.54
C ARG A 51 -7.68 -7.49 -6.25
N PRO A 52 -8.85 -8.00 -5.83
CA PRO A 52 -10.10 -7.24 -5.88
C PRO A 52 -10.10 -5.85 -5.25
N LEU A 53 -9.63 -5.70 -4.01
CA LEU A 53 -9.66 -4.40 -3.32
C LEU A 53 -8.85 -3.34 -4.06
N LEU A 54 -7.67 -3.72 -4.56
CA LEU A 54 -6.76 -2.79 -5.25
C LEU A 54 -7.16 -2.60 -6.72
N TYR A 55 -7.59 -3.68 -7.39
CA TYR A 55 -8.07 -3.61 -8.76
C TYR A 55 -9.24 -2.63 -8.92
N TRP A 56 -10.25 -2.76 -8.07
CA TRP A 56 -11.43 -1.90 -8.18
C TRP A 56 -11.16 -0.48 -7.68
N ALA A 57 -10.25 -0.29 -6.74
CA ALA A 57 -9.76 1.05 -6.39
C ALA A 57 -9.13 1.73 -7.61
N ALA A 58 -8.23 1.03 -8.32
CA ALA A 58 -7.61 1.55 -9.54
C ALA A 58 -8.64 1.86 -10.62
N GLN A 59 -9.58 0.94 -10.87
CA GLN A 59 -10.62 1.11 -11.89
C GLN A 59 -11.55 2.30 -11.59
N ALA A 60 -12.00 2.41 -10.35
CA ALA A 60 -12.92 3.47 -9.95
C ALA A 60 -12.24 4.85 -10.00
N LEU A 61 -11.00 4.95 -9.52
CA LEU A 61 -10.25 6.21 -9.55
C LEU A 61 -9.89 6.61 -10.99
N ALA A 62 -9.48 5.67 -11.83
CA ALA A 62 -9.26 5.95 -13.26
C ALA A 62 -10.54 6.45 -13.94
N ALA A 63 -11.69 5.88 -13.60
CA ALA A 63 -12.99 6.34 -14.12
C ALA A 63 -13.33 7.78 -13.71
N ASP A 64 -12.83 8.21 -12.54
CA ASP A 64 -13.02 9.58 -12.03
C ASP A 64 -11.91 10.57 -12.49
N GLY A 65 -11.11 10.18 -13.47
CA GLY A 65 -10.09 11.04 -14.05
C GLY A 65 -8.77 11.11 -13.30
N TRP A 66 -8.53 10.22 -12.34
CA TRP A 66 -7.22 10.05 -11.71
C TRP A 66 -6.27 9.36 -12.68
N PHE A 67 -5.01 9.84 -12.71
CA PHE A 67 -3.93 9.06 -13.30
C PHE A 67 -3.41 8.07 -12.26
N VAL A 68 -3.53 6.78 -12.56
CA VAL A 68 -3.22 5.68 -11.64
C VAL A 68 -1.90 5.05 -12.03
N ASP A 69 -0.97 4.98 -11.07
CA ASP A 69 0.23 4.16 -11.13
C ASP A 69 0.10 2.96 -10.20
N ARG A 70 0.66 1.84 -10.60
CA ARG A 70 0.69 0.61 -9.80
C ARG A 70 2.11 0.23 -9.43
N LEU A 71 2.30 -0.23 -8.21
CA LEU A 71 3.54 -0.82 -7.75
C LEU A 71 3.46 -2.35 -7.83
N ASP A 72 4.43 -2.97 -8.49
CA ASP A 72 4.68 -4.41 -8.42
C ASP A 72 5.99 -4.66 -7.70
N LEU A 73 6.01 -5.61 -6.77
CA LEU A 73 7.19 -5.97 -5.99
C LEU A 73 7.61 -7.40 -6.31
N LYS A 74 8.88 -7.58 -6.67
CA LYS A 74 9.53 -8.90 -6.69
C LYS A 74 10.35 -9.05 -5.44
N LEU A 75 10.10 -10.10 -4.66
CA LEU A 75 10.74 -10.37 -3.39
C LEU A 75 11.55 -11.66 -3.49
N THR A 76 12.77 -11.66 -2.93
CA THR A 76 13.49 -12.90 -2.64
C THR A 76 13.02 -13.47 -1.29
N GLU A 77 13.21 -14.78 -1.06
CA GLU A 77 12.71 -15.47 0.13
C GLU A 77 13.29 -14.96 1.44
N ASP A 78 14.44 -14.30 1.39
CA ASP A 78 15.20 -13.84 2.56
C ASP A 78 15.04 -12.34 2.84
N VAL A 79 14.12 -11.65 2.16
CA VAL A 79 13.83 -10.23 2.41
C VAL A 79 13.02 -10.06 3.68
N GLU A 80 13.48 -9.16 4.54
CA GLU A 80 12.82 -8.86 5.79
C GLU A 80 11.96 -7.58 5.71
N PHE A 81 11.02 -7.43 6.63
CA PHE A 81 10.09 -6.28 6.66
C PHE A 81 10.79 -4.93 6.63
N PRO A 82 11.85 -4.65 7.42
CA PRO A 82 12.53 -3.36 7.34
C PRO A 82 13.06 -3.02 5.95
N GLU A 83 13.55 -4.00 5.22
CA GLU A 83 14.04 -3.81 3.83
C GLU A 83 12.89 -3.52 2.86
N MET A 84 11.78 -4.24 3.02
CA MET A 84 10.57 -4.02 2.22
C MET A 84 9.97 -2.63 2.47
N ILE A 85 9.87 -2.23 3.74
CA ILE A 85 9.37 -0.91 4.14
C ILE A 85 10.24 0.20 3.55
N ALA A 86 11.56 0.09 3.72
CA ALA A 86 12.50 1.08 3.16
C ALA A 86 12.41 1.20 1.64
N CYS A 87 12.22 0.08 0.94
CA CYS A 87 12.01 0.08 -0.50
C CYS A 87 10.73 0.84 -0.88
N MET A 88 9.62 0.57 -0.17
CA MET A 88 8.35 1.23 -0.45
C MET A 88 8.38 2.73 -0.15
N GLU A 89 9.11 3.15 0.89
CA GLU A 89 9.32 4.57 1.20
C GLU A 89 10.05 5.29 0.05
N ARG A 90 11.09 4.67 -0.50
CA ARG A 90 11.81 5.22 -1.68
C ARG A 90 10.91 5.30 -2.91
N VAL A 91 10.06 4.29 -3.12
CA VAL A 91 9.07 4.30 -4.21
C VAL A 91 8.12 5.49 -4.07
N VAL A 92 7.61 5.73 -2.87
CA VAL A 92 6.71 6.87 -2.60
C VAL A 92 7.42 8.19 -2.88
N ASP A 93 8.67 8.35 -2.44
CA ASP A 93 9.45 9.57 -2.69
C ASP A 93 9.61 9.85 -4.20
N GLN A 94 10.01 8.85 -4.96
CA GLN A 94 10.22 8.98 -6.41
C GLN A 94 8.90 9.24 -7.13
N TRP A 95 7.86 8.46 -6.83
CA TRP A 95 6.54 8.63 -7.43
C TRP A 95 5.99 10.04 -7.15
N ARG A 96 6.10 10.52 -5.90
CA ARG A 96 5.63 11.84 -5.51
C ARG A 96 6.31 12.95 -6.32
N ALA A 97 7.63 12.88 -6.46
CA ALA A 97 8.38 13.87 -7.22
C ALA A 97 7.92 13.92 -8.69
N GLU A 98 7.78 12.76 -9.34
CA GLU A 98 7.31 12.67 -10.72
C GLU A 98 5.84 13.11 -10.88
N ALA A 99 4.98 12.75 -9.95
CA ALA A 99 3.57 13.15 -9.96
C ALA A 99 3.41 14.67 -9.83
N LEU A 100 4.20 15.32 -9.00
CA LEU A 100 4.20 16.77 -8.87
C LEU A 100 4.64 17.47 -10.16
N GLU A 101 5.66 16.94 -10.84
CA GLU A 101 6.10 17.45 -12.14
C GLU A 101 5.01 17.32 -13.21
N HIS A 102 4.37 16.14 -13.29
CA HIS A 102 3.28 15.90 -14.24
C HIS A 102 2.05 16.77 -13.96
N ALA A 103 1.68 16.92 -12.69
CA ALA A 103 0.58 17.80 -12.29
C ALA A 103 0.86 19.27 -12.68
N ALA A 104 2.11 19.73 -12.50
CA ALA A 104 2.51 21.06 -12.92
C ALA A 104 2.36 21.25 -14.44
N GLU A 105 2.73 20.27 -15.24
CA GLU A 105 2.53 20.29 -16.69
C GLU A 105 1.04 20.36 -17.08
N SER A 106 0.15 19.75 -16.29
CA SER A 106 -1.31 19.78 -16.55
C SER A 106 -1.91 21.17 -16.33
N GLY A 107 -1.26 22.02 -15.54
CA GLY A 107 -1.81 23.31 -15.10
C GLY A 107 -2.86 23.19 -14.00
N GLU A 108 -3.21 21.99 -13.56
CA GLU A 108 -4.13 21.75 -12.46
C GLU A 108 -3.39 21.69 -11.12
N GLU A 109 -4.10 22.00 -10.03
CA GLU A 109 -3.57 21.80 -8.68
C GLU A 109 -3.28 20.32 -8.43
N ALA A 110 -2.11 20.04 -7.86
CA ALA A 110 -1.72 18.66 -7.54
C ALA A 110 -2.58 18.08 -6.42
N ARG A 111 -3.17 16.93 -6.65
CA ARG A 111 -3.90 16.12 -5.67
C ARG A 111 -3.31 14.72 -5.70
N LEU A 112 -2.59 14.37 -4.63
CA LEU A 112 -1.86 13.11 -4.54
C LEU A 112 -2.51 12.19 -3.52
N LEU A 113 -2.72 10.93 -3.92
CA LEU A 113 -3.32 9.88 -3.10
C LEU A 113 -2.44 8.63 -3.15
N VAL A 114 -2.26 7.96 -2.03
CA VAL A 114 -1.61 6.65 -1.95
C VAL A 114 -2.60 5.64 -1.39
N VAL A 115 -2.85 4.56 -2.11
CA VAL A 115 -3.67 3.44 -1.65
C VAL A 115 -2.76 2.28 -1.30
N THR A 116 -2.83 1.83 -0.05
CA THR A 116 -1.96 0.78 0.49
C THR A 116 -2.77 -0.42 0.96
N LYS A 117 -2.12 -1.59 1.03
CA LYS A 117 -2.72 -2.85 1.47
C LYS A 117 -1.74 -3.64 2.33
N SER A 118 -2.15 -4.00 3.54
CA SER A 118 -1.36 -4.88 4.42
C SER A 118 0.10 -4.41 4.57
N LEU A 119 1.08 -5.14 4.02
CA LEU A 119 2.49 -4.79 4.08
C LEU A 119 2.76 -3.32 3.72
N SER A 120 2.18 -2.83 2.64
CA SER A 120 2.44 -1.46 2.20
C SER A 120 1.84 -0.39 3.13
N THR A 121 0.91 -0.76 4.01
CA THR A 121 0.43 0.16 5.05
C THR A 121 1.54 0.58 6.01
N LEU A 122 2.59 -0.24 6.15
CA LEU A 122 3.75 0.05 7.01
C LEU A 122 4.59 1.23 6.49
N SER A 123 4.41 1.65 5.25
CA SER A 123 5.02 2.86 4.71
C SER A 123 4.25 4.15 5.08
N TYR A 124 3.08 4.03 5.72
CA TYR A 124 2.21 5.17 6.04
C TYR A 124 2.91 6.26 6.88
N PRO A 125 3.71 5.95 7.92
CA PRO A 125 4.39 7.00 8.68
C PRO A 125 5.23 7.93 7.82
N HIS A 126 5.91 7.38 6.81
CA HIS A 126 6.69 8.17 5.86
C HIS A 126 5.81 9.05 4.96
N SER A 127 4.74 8.48 4.40
CA SER A 127 3.78 9.23 3.58
C SER A 127 3.08 10.34 4.38
N ALA A 128 2.77 10.09 5.64
CA ALA A 128 2.19 11.09 6.53
C ALA A 128 3.13 12.29 6.76
N LYS A 129 4.43 12.05 6.91
CA LYS A 129 5.44 13.12 7.02
C LYS A 129 5.52 13.98 5.76
N LEU A 130 5.22 13.40 4.60
CA LEU A 130 5.16 14.12 3.33
C LEU A 130 3.83 14.86 3.12
N GLY A 131 2.89 14.75 4.05
CA GLY A 131 1.56 15.37 3.95
C GLY A 131 0.64 14.70 2.93
N LEU A 132 0.91 13.47 2.54
CA LEU A 132 0.10 12.73 1.56
C LEU A 132 -1.20 12.21 2.17
N ARG A 133 -2.25 12.18 1.35
CA ARG A 133 -3.50 11.47 1.67
C ARG A 133 -3.30 9.98 1.42
N VAL A 134 -3.66 9.16 2.39
CA VAL A 134 -3.41 7.71 2.34
C VAL A 134 -4.67 6.92 2.69
N VAL A 135 -4.92 5.87 1.92
CA VAL A 135 -5.88 4.83 2.24
C VAL A 135 -5.13 3.62 2.79
N LEU A 136 -5.51 3.17 3.96
CA LEU A 136 -4.96 2.00 4.64
C LEU A 136 -5.98 0.85 4.58
N LEU A 137 -5.78 -0.07 3.64
CA LEU A 137 -6.59 -1.28 3.54
C LEU A 137 -5.95 -2.38 4.37
N THR A 138 -6.71 -2.93 5.31
CA THR A 138 -6.26 -3.98 6.22
C THR A 138 -4.87 -3.67 6.84
N PRO A 139 -4.76 -2.54 7.57
CA PRO A 139 -3.48 -2.09 8.11
C PRO A 139 -2.90 -3.06 9.13
N VAL A 140 -1.55 -3.12 9.17
CA VAL A 140 -0.81 -3.93 10.13
C VAL A 140 -0.73 -3.15 11.45
N LEU A 141 -1.72 -3.32 12.32
CA LEU A 141 -1.80 -2.69 13.63
C LEU A 141 -1.37 -3.62 14.75
N ASN A 142 -1.44 -4.93 14.51
CA ASN A 142 -0.83 -5.97 15.35
C ASN A 142 0.26 -6.67 14.56
N PRO A 143 1.39 -7.05 15.17
CA PRO A 143 2.50 -7.63 14.43
C PRO A 143 2.16 -9.03 13.89
N PRO A 144 2.52 -9.34 12.63
CA PRO A 144 2.44 -10.69 12.12
C PRO A 144 3.30 -11.65 12.96
N PRO A 145 2.82 -12.89 13.26
CA PRO A 145 3.57 -13.83 14.08
C PRO A 145 4.93 -14.24 13.51
N PHE A 146 5.07 -14.19 12.18
CA PHE A 146 6.30 -14.55 11.46
C PHE A 146 7.29 -13.38 11.32
N ASP A 147 6.88 -12.15 11.69
CA ASP A 147 7.77 -10.98 11.64
C ASP A 147 8.52 -10.83 12.97
N LYS A 148 9.81 -11.19 12.95
CA LYS A 148 10.69 -11.07 14.12
C LYS A 148 10.92 -9.62 14.58
N HIS A 149 10.70 -8.64 13.71
CA HIS A 149 10.85 -7.22 14.01
C HIS A 149 9.60 -6.60 14.61
N LYS A 150 8.49 -7.36 14.65
CA LYS A 150 7.19 -6.89 15.16
C LYS A 150 6.76 -5.57 14.53
N SER A 151 6.88 -5.49 13.21
CA SER A 151 6.56 -4.30 12.45
C SER A 151 5.08 -3.97 12.52
N ILE A 152 4.78 -2.77 12.99
CA ILE A 152 3.41 -2.23 13.09
C ILE A 152 3.42 -0.74 12.79
N ILE A 153 2.25 -0.20 12.49
CA ILE A 153 2.08 1.25 12.39
C ILE A 153 2.06 1.83 13.81
N PRO A 154 3.00 2.72 14.15
CA PRO A 154 3.01 3.35 15.47
C PRO A 154 1.86 4.35 15.62
N ALA A 155 1.32 4.47 16.84
CA ALA A 155 0.32 5.47 17.21
C ALA A 155 0.63 6.05 18.61
N PRO A 156 0.62 7.41 18.77
CA PRO A 156 0.50 8.44 17.73
C PRO A 156 1.72 8.48 16.82
N LEU A 157 1.52 8.92 15.56
CA LEU A 157 2.59 9.01 14.58
C LEU A 157 3.44 10.27 14.80
N PRO A 158 4.76 10.14 15.01
CA PRO A 158 5.63 11.30 15.07
C PRO A 158 5.63 12.08 13.74
N GLY A 159 5.40 13.39 13.80
CA GLY A 159 5.39 14.26 12.62
C GLY A 159 4.12 14.21 11.77
N ALA A 160 3.09 13.50 12.21
CA ALA A 160 1.79 13.46 11.53
C ALA A 160 0.89 14.67 11.85
N VAL A 161 1.35 15.58 12.71
CA VAL A 161 0.59 16.79 13.05
C VAL A 161 0.38 17.66 11.81
N GLY A 162 -0.90 17.92 11.46
CA GLY A 162 -1.26 18.67 10.25
C GLY A 162 -1.34 17.83 8.98
N SER A 163 -0.98 16.54 9.00
CA SER A 163 -1.21 15.63 7.88
C SER A 163 -2.68 15.27 7.75
N PRO A 164 -3.18 15.00 6.53
CA PRO A 164 -4.55 14.52 6.35
C PRO A 164 -4.77 13.21 7.10
N MET A 165 -5.92 13.07 7.77
CA MET A 165 -6.29 11.80 8.39
C MET A 165 -6.46 10.72 7.32
N PRO A 166 -5.90 9.51 7.48
CA PRO A 166 -6.07 8.43 6.52
C PRO A 166 -7.48 7.83 6.57
N LEU A 167 -7.88 7.20 5.49
CA LEU A 167 -9.02 6.28 5.48
C LEU A 167 -8.52 4.88 5.87
N ILE A 168 -9.16 4.25 6.84
CA ILE A 168 -8.91 2.85 7.21
C ILE A 168 -10.13 2.00 6.85
N CYS A 169 -9.90 0.90 6.13
CA CYS A 169 -10.89 -0.15 5.88
C CYS A 169 -10.32 -1.49 6.32
N ALA A 170 -11.02 -2.21 7.19
CA ALA A 170 -10.57 -3.49 7.72
C ALA A 170 -11.72 -4.39 8.14
N GLY A 171 -11.49 -5.70 8.13
CA GLY A 171 -12.41 -6.68 8.69
C GLY A 171 -12.21 -6.84 10.20
N ASP A 172 -13.29 -7.03 10.95
CA ASP A 172 -13.18 -7.22 12.40
C ASP A 172 -12.70 -8.63 12.80
N ALA A 173 -12.71 -9.58 11.86
CA ALA A 173 -12.11 -10.90 12.04
C ALA A 173 -10.63 -10.98 11.58
N ASP A 174 -10.06 -9.86 11.14
CA ASP A 174 -8.65 -9.78 10.76
C ASP A 174 -7.76 -9.69 12.02
N PRO A 175 -6.84 -10.66 12.25
CA PRO A 175 -5.99 -10.65 13.44
C PRO A 175 -4.98 -9.49 13.47
N TYR A 176 -4.69 -8.86 12.33
CA TYR A 176 -3.79 -7.71 12.25
C TYR A 176 -4.50 -6.39 12.52
N PHE A 177 -5.81 -6.38 12.56
CA PHE A 177 -6.61 -5.20 12.87
C PHE A 177 -6.78 -5.03 14.38
N ASP A 178 -6.70 -3.77 14.82
CA ASP A 178 -6.97 -3.36 16.19
C ASP A 178 -7.78 -2.06 16.15
N ASP A 179 -9.04 -2.12 16.55
CA ASP A 179 -9.97 -1.01 16.47
C ASP A 179 -9.51 0.21 17.28
N ALA A 180 -9.01 0.00 18.49
CA ALA A 180 -8.51 1.08 19.34
C ALA A 180 -7.30 1.80 18.72
N LYS A 181 -6.35 1.04 18.18
CA LYS A 181 -5.18 1.59 17.47
C LYS A 181 -5.58 2.34 16.20
N ALA A 182 -6.57 1.83 15.45
CA ALA A 182 -7.10 2.51 14.27
C ALA A 182 -7.67 3.89 14.61
N HIS A 183 -8.46 3.99 15.67
CA HIS A 183 -9.05 5.24 16.11
C HIS A 183 -8.06 6.24 16.72
N LEU A 184 -6.85 5.79 17.09
CA LEU A 184 -5.75 6.70 17.44
C LEU A 184 -5.14 7.37 16.21
N LEU A 185 -5.28 6.77 15.03
CA LEU A 185 -4.72 7.30 13.77
C LEU A 185 -5.69 8.24 13.04
N THR A 186 -7.00 7.95 13.11
CA THR A 186 -7.99 8.63 12.28
C THR A 186 -9.41 8.45 12.80
N ASP A 187 -10.29 9.39 12.42
CA ASP A 187 -11.73 9.25 12.60
C ASP A 187 -12.41 8.50 11.43
N HIS A 188 -11.69 8.34 10.31
CA HIS A 188 -12.21 7.68 9.10
C HIS A 188 -11.94 6.18 9.13
N VAL A 189 -12.62 5.46 10.02
CA VAL A 189 -12.51 4.00 10.17
C VAL A 189 -13.78 3.33 9.69
N ARG A 190 -13.62 2.41 8.73
CA ARG A 190 -14.69 1.54 8.22
C ARG A 190 -14.36 0.10 8.59
N THR A 191 -15.15 -0.49 9.47
CA THR A 191 -14.99 -1.89 9.92
C THR A 191 -16.09 -2.75 9.33
N PHE A 192 -15.71 -3.93 8.84
CA PHE A 192 -16.59 -4.86 8.14
C PHE A 192 -16.79 -6.13 8.97
N ALA A 193 -18.04 -6.39 9.39
CA ALA A 193 -18.37 -7.49 10.30
C ALA A 193 -18.08 -8.86 9.68
N GLY A 194 -17.36 -9.71 10.42
CA GLY A 194 -17.01 -11.07 10.03
C GLY A 194 -15.96 -11.19 8.93
N ALA A 195 -15.41 -10.06 8.46
CA ALA A 195 -14.47 -10.06 7.35
C ALA A 195 -13.03 -10.31 7.81
N ASN A 196 -12.28 -11.02 6.98
CA ASN A 196 -10.90 -11.40 7.17
C ASN A 196 -9.91 -10.35 6.64
N HIS A 197 -8.63 -10.73 6.53
CA HIS A 197 -7.54 -9.87 6.05
C HIS A 197 -7.66 -9.43 4.57
N SER A 198 -8.61 -9.98 3.83
CA SER A 198 -8.95 -9.55 2.46
C SER A 198 -10.30 -8.81 2.38
N ILE A 199 -10.90 -8.50 3.54
CA ILE A 199 -12.26 -7.96 3.67
C ILE A 199 -13.27 -8.88 2.95
N GLU A 200 -13.12 -10.17 3.18
CA GLU A 200 -14.01 -11.22 2.68
C GLU A 200 -14.57 -12.01 3.86
N VAL A 201 -15.83 -12.40 3.76
CA VAL A 201 -16.46 -13.33 4.70
C VAL A 201 -16.37 -14.73 4.10
N PRO A 202 -15.68 -15.70 4.75
CA PRO A 202 -15.56 -17.07 4.25
C PRO A 202 -16.92 -17.68 3.96
N ASP A 203 -17.04 -18.34 2.80
CA ASP A 203 -18.25 -19.02 2.33
C ASP A 203 -19.47 -18.11 2.10
N ASP A 204 -19.29 -16.81 2.15
CA ASP A 204 -20.35 -15.81 1.89
C ASP A 204 -19.89 -14.81 0.82
N TRP A 205 -19.97 -15.22 -0.45
CA TRP A 205 -19.56 -14.37 -1.55
C TRP A 205 -20.46 -13.14 -1.74
N ARG A 206 -21.72 -13.21 -1.37
CA ARG A 206 -22.64 -12.07 -1.51
C ARG A 206 -22.26 -10.93 -0.58
N THR A 207 -22.04 -11.24 0.68
CA THR A 207 -21.56 -10.24 1.65
C THR A 207 -20.17 -9.73 1.28
N SER A 208 -19.26 -10.62 0.84
CA SER A 208 -17.90 -10.25 0.40
C SER A 208 -17.92 -9.27 -0.77
N LEU A 209 -18.77 -9.49 -1.78
CA LEU A 209 -18.91 -8.56 -2.91
C LEU A 209 -19.56 -7.23 -2.50
N ASP A 210 -20.52 -7.25 -1.57
CA ASP A 210 -21.09 -6.04 -1.02
C ASP A 210 -20.05 -5.22 -0.27
N TYR A 211 -19.21 -5.85 0.53
CA TYR A 211 -18.07 -5.20 1.20
C TYR A 211 -17.07 -4.61 0.21
N LEU A 212 -16.74 -5.32 -0.86
CA LEU A 212 -15.89 -4.81 -1.93
C LEU A 212 -16.45 -3.52 -2.55
N LYS A 213 -17.75 -3.50 -2.81
CA LYS A 213 -18.45 -2.32 -3.30
C LYS A 213 -18.37 -1.16 -2.31
N GLN A 214 -18.60 -1.42 -1.02
CA GLN A 214 -18.54 -0.41 0.03
C GLN A 214 -17.12 0.17 0.19
N VAL A 215 -16.10 -0.68 0.17
CA VAL A 215 -14.68 -0.24 0.25
C VAL A 215 -14.34 0.64 -0.95
N THR A 216 -14.70 0.21 -2.16
CA THR A 216 -14.45 0.98 -3.38
C THR A 216 -15.12 2.35 -3.31
N GLN A 217 -16.37 2.40 -2.88
CA GLN A 217 -17.11 3.66 -2.71
C GLN A 217 -16.45 4.56 -1.65
N ALA A 218 -16.02 4.00 -0.53
CA ALA A 218 -15.34 4.75 0.52
C ALA A 218 -14.03 5.37 0.01
N ILE A 219 -13.27 4.66 -0.82
CA ILE A 219 -12.04 5.17 -1.43
C ILE A 219 -12.35 6.33 -2.38
N VAL A 220 -13.35 6.18 -3.24
CA VAL A 220 -13.77 7.24 -4.19
C VAL A 220 -14.22 8.49 -3.42
N ASP A 221 -15.05 8.33 -2.39
CA ASP A 221 -15.52 9.44 -1.56
C ASP A 221 -14.37 10.14 -0.83
N TYR A 222 -13.44 9.37 -0.29
CA TYR A 222 -12.26 9.91 0.39
C TYR A 222 -11.33 10.66 -0.58
N ALA A 223 -11.17 10.16 -1.79
CA ALA A 223 -10.35 10.81 -2.81
C ALA A 223 -10.90 12.17 -3.24
N GLY A 224 -12.20 12.29 -3.30
CA GLY A 224 -12.92 13.52 -3.65
C GLY A 224 -13.10 13.76 -5.15
#